data_e199781a2811126549b79d771ad5049a
#
_entry.id   e199781a2811126549b79d771ad5049a
#
_cell.length_a   1.000
_cell.length_b   1.000
_cell.length_c   1.000
_cell.angle_alpha   90.00
_cell.angle_beta   90.00
_cell.angle_gamma   90.00
#
_symmetry.space_group_name_H-M   'P 1'
#
loop_
_entity.id
_entity.type
_entity.pdbx_description
1 polymer ?
#
loop_
_entity_poly.entity_id
_entity_poly.type
_entity_poly.pdbx_seq_one_letter_code
_entity_poly.pdbx_strand_id
1 'polypeptide(L)'
;MRVIGSRLARWFECSCALALGLTGLLAGCGTSNNIIYGTPVITIGDVSGDFTSYIVDIDEIEFTRNDGLVVEPLSTPEEVDLAKLTNMTELLEAPAFPYGTYVSMTLVLDYTAPDITIDDAGQVRQIEALDTTGALMLSGTVTVNFDPQHPLVISPNQSTAFAIDIDLAAMNTLDTSTSPITATVQPFVSASVVPVAQTGPMRARGLVVVSQPSLGNYIMNIRPFADLVSALGAVQVNTSATTYFNIYGVVYVGAAGLHAMNSPNVTNAPAVAYGTLDDLSGITPTFNATSVYVGDDEESVLADFLSGTVSTVDGDSLTIWGVSYLNRYGELFYLNSTQVLVGAGTAVYQDVVAAQGLSLASISVGQQVTVAGQAVTNATTGELESLDATPQDGFSGLVRLQSTQLWGTLNSATTGSMSLDLLTINNFEPTYFKFAGTGNSSADDAVPSSYRVDTGALNESALPAGTQLQVNGLVTPFGTAPPDFTASSVVPASAVPSVMVYEFNAGVVEPFTILSDVEMVVDLARTDRIHYIQTGSSRIDISTLPQAPTITFASGTTPILAVGSDTVAINVYNEPVSFHNQVDSLIGAGDTFYRLVCFGQYDAATNTFVATRVDLAEQE
;
A
#
# COMPACT_ATOMS: atom_id res chain seq x y z
N MET A 1 -23.43 -7.71 11.54
CA MET A 1 -23.64 -8.93 12.33
C MET A 1 -23.54 -10.11 11.36
N ARG A 2 -22.32 -10.45 10.98
CA ARG A 2 -22.05 -11.58 10.07
C ARG A 2 -22.06 -12.88 10.87
N VAL A 3 -22.88 -13.80 10.43
CA VAL A 3 -22.88 -15.19 10.89
C VAL A 3 -21.71 -15.88 10.20
N ILE A 4 -20.65 -16.17 10.95
CA ILE A 4 -19.61 -17.12 10.53
C ILE A 4 -20.27 -18.51 10.55
N GLY A 5 -20.84 -18.87 9.42
CA GLY A 5 -21.57 -20.11 9.24
C GLY A 5 -21.04 -20.90 8.05
N SER A 6 -20.32 -21.98 8.36
CA SER A 6 -20.15 -23.15 7.48
C SER A 6 -19.18 -23.07 6.29
N ARG A 7 -17.87 -22.93 6.53
CA ARG A 7 -16.86 -23.53 5.66
C ARG A 7 -16.06 -24.67 6.33
N LEU A 8 -16.61 -25.30 7.36
CA LEU A 8 -16.01 -26.44 8.07
C LEU A 8 -16.61 -27.80 7.61
N ALA A 9 -16.67 -28.06 6.32
CA ALA A 9 -17.08 -29.39 5.84
C ALA A 9 -16.59 -29.69 4.42
N ARG A 10 -15.28 -29.71 4.19
CA ARG A 10 -14.66 -30.45 3.06
C ARG A 10 -13.19 -30.79 3.34
N TRP A 11 -12.92 -31.32 4.51
CA TRP A 11 -11.66 -31.97 4.82
C TRP A 11 -11.92 -33.47 4.86
N PHE A 12 -11.60 -34.16 3.82
CA PHE A 12 -11.08 -35.53 3.78
C PHE A 12 -10.99 -35.96 2.31
N GLU A 13 -9.85 -36.50 1.97
CA GLU A 13 -9.48 -37.16 0.72
C GLU A 13 -8.68 -36.27 -0.28
N CYS A 14 -7.38 -36.19 -0.04
CA CYS A 14 -6.32 -36.42 -1.04
C CYS A 14 -4.93 -36.25 -0.41
N SER A 15 -4.54 -37.23 0.38
CA SER A 15 -3.11 -37.45 0.67
C SER A 15 -2.51 -38.28 -0.45
N CYS A 16 -1.27 -37.92 -0.85
CA CYS A 16 -0.39 -38.57 -1.81
C CYS A 16 -0.39 -37.97 -3.21
N ALA A 17 0.51 -37.02 -3.42
CA ALA A 17 1.45 -37.00 -4.55
C ALA A 17 2.12 -35.61 -4.68
N LEU A 18 3.16 -35.36 -3.92
CA LEU A 18 4.15 -34.33 -4.30
C LEU A 18 5.51 -34.66 -3.69
N ALA A 19 6.17 -35.61 -4.26
CA ALA A 19 7.61 -35.74 -4.21
C ALA A 19 8.04 -36.40 -5.54
N LEU A 20 9.04 -35.81 -6.19
CA LEU A 20 9.70 -36.28 -7.42
C LEU A 20 9.37 -35.49 -8.69
N GLY A 21 10.17 -34.50 -8.93
CA GLY A 21 10.24 -33.77 -10.20
C GLY A 21 11.62 -33.24 -10.53
N LEU A 22 12.69 -33.89 -10.06
CA LEU A 22 14.06 -33.58 -10.52
C LEU A 22 14.81 -34.87 -10.79
N THR A 23 14.55 -35.53 -11.92
CA THR A 23 15.47 -36.40 -12.69
C THR A 23 14.66 -37.08 -13.81
N GLY A 24 14.92 -36.73 -15.04
CA GLY A 24 14.27 -37.38 -16.17
C GLY A 24 14.69 -36.84 -17.52
N LEU A 25 15.99 -36.71 -17.77
CA LEU A 25 16.50 -36.67 -19.14
C LEU A 25 16.56 -38.10 -19.65
N LEU A 26 15.59 -38.48 -20.51
CA LEU A 26 15.81 -39.55 -21.51
C LEU A 26 14.88 -39.35 -22.72
N ALA A 27 15.54 -39.17 -23.82
CA ALA A 27 15.16 -39.14 -25.19
C ALA A 27 13.79 -39.77 -25.59
N GLY A 28 12.96 -38.92 -26.16
CA GLY A 28 11.86 -39.29 -27.05
C GLY A 28 11.79 -38.27 -28.16
N CYS A 29 12.16 -38.63 -29.39
CA CYS A 29 11.92 -37.80 -30.58
C CYS A 29 10.42 -37.70 -30.84
N GLY A 30 9.83 -36.68 -30.27
CA GLY A 30 8.59 -36.05 -30.65
C GLY A 30 8.89 -34.55 -30.65
N THR A 31 8.42 -33.79 -31.61
CA THR A 31 8.49 -32.34 -31.62
C THR A 31 7.63 -31.81 -30.48
N SER A 32 8.15 -31.89 -29.24
CA SER A 32 7.65 -31.13 -28.14
C SER A 32 8.09 -29.68 -28.40
N ASN A 33 7.17 -28.79 -28.70
CA ASN A 33 7.40 -27.37 -28.56
C ASN A 33 7.76 -27.17 -27.11
N ASN A 34 9.04 -27.04 -26.79
CA ASN A 34 9.50 -26.67 -25.46
C ASN A 34 9.00 -25.22 -25.26
N ILE A 35 7.91 -25.07 -24.50
CA ILE A 35 7.46 -23.76 -24.07
C ILE A 35 8.54 -23.24 -23.13
N ILE A 36 9.14 -22.12 -23.50
CA ILE A 36 10.12 -21.41 -22.69
C ILE A 36 9.37 -20.38 -21.88
N TYR A 37 9.74 -20.22 -20.62
CA TYR A 37 9.06 -19.35 -19.67
C TYR A 37 9.96 -18.21 -19.22
N GLY A 38 9.35 -17.08 -18.88
CA GLY A 38 9.90 -16.00 -18.07
C GLY A 38 8.96 -15.72 -16.90
N THR A 39 9.29 -14.76 -16.05
CA THR A 39 8.53 -14.47 -14.83
C THR A 39 8.15 -12.99 -14.79
N PRO A 40 6.89 -12.62 -15.07
CA PRO A 40 6.40 -11.31 -14.65
C PRO A 40 6.34 -11.27 -13.14
N VAL A 41 6.81 -10.17 -12.54
CA VAL A 41 6.64 -9.86 -11.13
C VAL A 41 5.47 -8.89 -11.07
N ILE A 42 4.31 -9.39 -10.74
CA ILE A 42 3.06 -8.64 -10.75
C ILE A 42 2.90 -8.01 -9.38
N THR A 43 2.81 -6.69 -9.35
CA THR A 43 2.57 -5.90 -8.15
C THR A 43 1.26 -5.17 -8.26
N ILE A 44 0.58 -4.98 -7.14
CA ILE A 44 -0.64 -4.20 -7.05
C ILE A 44 -0.43 -3.03 -6.10
N GLY A 45 -0.92 -1.87 -6.49
CA GLY A 45 -0.91 -0.63 -5.72
C GLY A 45 -2.24 0.08 -5.85
N ASP A 46 -2.42 1.08 -5.00
CA ASP A 46 -3.52 2.02 -5.08
C ASP A 46 -3.00 3.44 -4.96
N VAL A 47 -3.81 4.33 -5.44
CA VAL A 47 -3.60 5.75 -5.27
C VAL A 47 -4.60 6.30 -4.27
N SER A 48 -4.11 7.11 -3.34
CA SER A 48 -4.88 7.60 -2.20
C SER A 48 -6.25 8.14 -2.58
N GLY A 49 -7.28 7.47 -2.07
CA GLY A 49 -8.67 7.95 -2.04
C GLY A 49 -9.06 8.38 -0.62
N ASP A 50 -10.30 8.83 -0.45
CA ASP A 50 -10.86 9.22 0.85
C ASP A 50 -11.30 8.00 1.70
N PHE A 51 -10.81 6.77 1.39
CA PHE A 51 -11.21 5.52 2.03
C PHE A 51 -10.30 5.16 3.21
N THR A 52 -10.89 4.68 4.30
CA THR A 52 -10.17 4.10 5.44
C THR A 52 -9.96 2.60 5.30
N SER A 53 -10.84 1.92 4.56
CA SER A 53 -10.66 0.57 4.03
C SER A 53 -11.36 0.44 2.69
N TYR A 54 -10.82 -0.39 1.80
CA TYR A 54 -11.45 -0.76 0.54
C TYR A 54 -11.11 -2.22 0.22
N ILE A 55 -11.83 -3.13 0.91
CA ILE A 55 -11.57 -4.57 0.83
C ILE A 55 -12.49 -5.18 -0.21
N VAL A 56 -11.89 -5.80 -1.21
CA VAL A 56 -12.55 -6.56 -2.28
C VAL A 56 -11.72 -7.79 -2.64
N ASP A 57 -12.33 -8.78 -3.28
CA ASP A 57 -11.58 -9.91 -3.82
C ASP A 57 -11.15 -9.63 -5.27
N ILE A 58 -9.91 -9.94 -5.60
CA ILE A 58 -9.44 -10.08 -6.97
C ILE A 58 -9.80 -11.50 -7.40
N ASP A 59 -10.81 -11.61 -8.24
CA ASP A 59 -11.36 -12.91 -8.65
C ASP A 59 -10.52 -13.54 -9.76
N GLU A 60 -10.06 -12.73 -10.72
CA GLU A 60 -9.37 -13.19 -11.89
C GLU A 60 -8.42 -12.12 -12.44
N ILE A 61 -7.27 -12.57 -12.93
CA ILE A 61 -6.34 -11.78 -13.74
C ILE A 61 -6.01 -12.59 -14.98
N GLU A 62 -6.32 -12.06 -16.15
CA GLU A 62 -6.00 -12.66 -17.44
C GLU A 62 -5.01 -11.81 -18.22
N PHE A 63 -4.02 -12.43 -18.85
CA PHE A 63 -3.11 -11.77 -19.79
C PHE A 63 -3.27 -12.34 -21.18
N THR A 64 -3.49 -11.49 -22.17
CA THR A 64 -3.63 -11.90 -23.57
C THR A 64 -2.35 -11.61 -24.34
N ARG A 65 -1.76 -12.65 -24.92
CA ARG A 65 -0.59 -12.53 -25.80
C ARG A 65 -1.03 -12.14 -27.23
N ASN A 66 -0.12 -11.54 -28.00
CA ASN A 66 -0.38 -11.03 -29.35
C ASN A 66 -0.82 -12.08 -30.38
N ASP A 67 -0.69 -13.36 -30.07
CA ASP A 67 -1.20 -14.48 -30.90
C ASP A 67 -2.54 -15.05 -30.38
N GLY A 68 -3.13 -14.41 -29.36
CA GLY A 68 -4.41 -14.80 -28.76
C GLY A 68 -4.30 -15.87 -27.66
N LEU A 69 -3.09 -16.23 -27.22
CA LEU A 69 -2.93 -17.07 -26.03
C LEU A 69 -3.32 -16.26 -24.78
N VAL A 70 -4.22 -16.82 -23.99
CA VAL A 70 -4.61 -16.29 -22.67
C VAL A 70 -3.85 -17.05 -21.59
N VAL A 71 -3.38 -16.32 -20.58
CA VAL A 71 -2.71 -16.86 -19.39
C VAL A 71 -3.41 -16.28 -18.15
N GLU A 72 -3.89 -17.17 -17.31
CA GLU A 72 -4.53 -16.88 -16.03
C GLU A 72 -3.56 -17.25 -14.89
N PRO A 73 -2.81 -16.30 -14.34
CA PRO A 73 -1.84 -16.61 -13.30
C PRO A 73 -2.47 -16.83 -11.93
N LEU A 74 -3.53 -16.12 -11.62
CA LEU A 74 -4.22 -16.22 -10.33
C LEU A 74 -5.08 -17.50 -10.30
N SER A 75 -4.72 -18.41 -9.41
CA SER A 75 -5.40 -19.71 -9.32
C SER A 75 -6.59 -19.74 -8.37
N THR A 76 -6.70 -18.73 -7.51
CA THR A 76 -7.76 -18.56 -6.49
C THR A 76 -7.98 -17.08 -6.27
N PRO A 77 -9.20 -16.63 -5.92
CA PRO A 77 -9.45 -15.25 -5.53
C PRO A 77 -8.57 -14.81 -4.37
N GLU A 78 -8.13 -13.56 -4.40
CA GLU A 78 -7.30 -12.95 -3.36
C GLU A 78 -7.97 -11.71 -2.78
N GLU A 79 -8.22 -11.70 -1.47
CA GLU A 79 -8.73 -10.54 -0.75
C GLU A 79 -7.63 -9.48 -0.58
N VAL A 80 -7.90 -8.25 -1.00
CA VAL A 80 -6.97 -7.13 -0.91
C VAL A 80 -7.68 -5.90 -0.34
N ASP A 81 -7.04 -5.24 0.64
CA ASP A 81 -7.44 -3.88 1.04
C ASP A 81 -6.66 -2.85 0.23
N LEU A 82 -7.27 -2.33 -0.80
CA LEU A 82 -6.68 -1.37 -1.71
C LEU A 82 -6.31 -0.06 -0.99
N ALA A 83 -7.12 0.41 -0.04
CA ALA A 83 -6.84 1.64 0.70
C ALA A 83 -5.51 1.62 1.49
N LYS A 84 -4.96 0.45 1.76
CA LYS A 84 -3.66 0.30 2.45
C LYS A 84 -2.46 0.28 1.50
N LEU A 85 -2.68 0.26 0.20
CA LEU A 85 -1.63 0.19 -0.81
C LEU A 85 -1.20 1.57 -1.35
N THR A 86 -1.69 2.65 -0.78
CA THR A 86 -1.41 4.04 -1.24
C THR A 86 0.04 4.49 -1.14
N ASN A 87 0.82 3.92 -0.21
CA ASN A 87 2.23 4.27 -0.02
C ASN A 87 3.15 3.04 -0.15
N MET A 88 2.59 1.92 -0.52
CA MET A 88 3.30 0.65 -0.60
C MET A 88 2.58 -0.24 -1.61
N THR A 89 3.32 -0.92 -2.46
CA THR A 89 2.75 -1.93 -3.35
C THR A 89 2.83 -3.31 -2.70
N GLU A 90 1.91 -4.18 -3.06
CA GLU A 90 1.99 -5.60 -2.72
C GLU A 90 2.55 -6.39 -3.89
N LEU A 91 3.47 -7.31 -3.62
CA LEU A 91 3.91 -8.31 -4.57
C LEU A 91 2.84 -9.41 -4.61
N LEU A 92 1.96 -9.33 -5.60
CA LEU A 92 0.81 -10.21 -5.73
C LEU A 92 1.24 -11.60 -6.20
N GLU A 93 2.06 -11.67 -7.25
CA GLU A 93 2.48 -12.94 -7.83
C GLU A 93 3.76 -12.81 -8.69
N ALA A 94 4.45 -13.93 -8.89
CA ALA A 94 5.59 -14.05 -9.79
C ALA A 94 5.52 -15.41 -10.54
N PRO A 95 4.50 -15.62 -11.39
CA PRO A 95 4.22 -16.87 -12.04
C PRO A 95 5.13 -17.13 -13.24
N ALA A 96 5.17 -18.35 -13.71
CA ALA A 96 5.88 -18.70 -14.94
C ALA A 96 5.00 -18.45 -16.17
N PHE A 97 5.30 -17.41 -16.95
CA PHE A 97 4.59 -17.10 -18.20
C PHE A 97 5.30 -17.67 -19.43
N PRO A 98 4.57 -18.19 -20.43
CA PRO A 98 5.14 -18.45 -21.74
C PRO A 98 5.79 -17.17 -22.30
N TYR A 99 7.02 -17.29 -22.83
CA TYR A 99 7.67 -16.15 -23.46
C TYR A 99 6.84 -15.57 -24.61
N GLY A 100 6.93 -14.27 -24.80
CA GLY A 100 6.21 -13.58 -25.88
C GLY A 100 5.83 -12.16 -25.52
N THR A 101 5.07 -11.53 -26.40
CA THR A 101 4.57 -10.16 -26.24
C THR A 101 3.10 -10.21 -25.85
N TYR A 102 2.78 -9.69 -24.69
CA TYR A 102 1.41 -9.57 -24.18
C TYR A 102 0.90 -8.17 -24.46
N VAL A 103 -0.35 -8.06 -24.86
CA VAL A 103 -0.95 -6.82 -25.40
C VAL A 103 -2.07 -6.28 -24.54
N SER A 104 -2.64 -7.11 -23.65
CA SER A 104 -3.68 -6.67 -22.73
C SER A 104 -3.72 -7.52 -21.47
N MET A 105 -4.37 -6.98 -20.46
CA MET A 105 -4.74 -7.64 -19.22
C MET A 105 -6.22 -7.41 -18.94
N THR A 106 -6.91 -8.38 -18.38
CA THR A 106 -8.26 -8.25 -17.83
C THR A 106 -8.20 -8.56 -16.34
N LEU A 107 -8.81 -7.71 -15.53
CA LEU A 107 -8.95 -7.84 -14.08
C LEU A 107 -10.42 -7.96 -13.73
N VAL A 108 -10.77 -8.90 -12.87
CA VAL A 108 -12.12 -9.05 -12.30
C VAL A 108 -12.07 -8.84 -10.80
N LEU A 109 -12.86 -7.88 -10.32
CA LEU A 109 -13.04 -7.56 -8.91
C LEU A 109 -14.40 -8.07 -8.43
N ASP A 110 -14.44 -8.80 -7.33
CA ASP A 110 -15.68 -9.27 -6.70
C ASP A 110 -16.09 -8.33 -5.55
N TYR A 111 -17.30 -7.81 -5.65
CA TYR A 111 -17.96 -6.94 -4.68
C TYR A 111 -19.10 -7.64 -3.93
N THR A 112 -19.18 -8.96 -3.96
CA THR A 112 -20.28 -9.69 -3.28
C THR A 112 -20.20 -9.58 -1.75
N ALA A 113 -19.02 -9.31 -1.22
CA ALA A 113 -18.77 -9.17 0.21
C ALA A 113 -17.77 -8.06 0.56
N PRO A 114 -17.92 -6.86 0.00
CA PRO A 114 -16.93 -5.79 0.19
C PRO A 114 -16.95 -5.25 1.62
N ASP A 115 -15.81 -4.76 2.11
CA ASP A 115 -15.72 -3.98 3.33
C ASP A 115 -15.09 -2.62 3.02
N ILE A 116 -15.96 -1.66 2.68
CA ILE A 116 -15.56 -0.32 2.25
C ILE A 116 -15.99 0.68 3.31
N THR A 117 -15.04 1.48 3.79
CA THR A 117 -15.29 2.49 4.83
C THR A 117 -14.59 3.81 4.53
N ILE A 118 -15.19 4.90 5.02
CA ILE A 118 -14.60 6.23 5.05
C ILE A 118 -14.58 6.82 6.46
N ASP A 119 -13.76 7.84 6.67
CA ASP A 119 -13.89 8.73 7.82
C ASP A 119 -14.87 9.87 7.48
N ASP A 120 -16.03 9.87 8.12
CA ASP A 120 -17.01 10.95 8.04
C ASP A 120 -17.00 11.75 9.35
N ALA A 121 -16.26 12.84 9.35
CA ALA A 121 -16.10 13.75 10.49
C ALA A 121 -15.68 13.03 11.80
N GLY A 122 -14.71 12.15 11.73
CA GLY A 122 -14.17 11.39 12.87
C GLY A 122 -14.99 10.15 13.23
N GLN A 123 -15.88 9.73 12.35
CA GLN A 123 -16.64 8.49 12.48
C GLN A 123 -16.40 7.61 11.26
N VAL A 124 -15.93 6.39 11.49
CA VAL A 124 -15.85 5.42 10.40
C VAL A 124 -17.23 4.96 10.00
N ARG A 125 -17.56 5.15 8.73
CA ARG A 125 -18.86 4.84 8.13
C ARG A 125 -18.70 3.82 7.02
N GLN A 126 -19.57 2.81 7.07
CA GLN A 126 -19.70 1.81 6.00
C GLN A 126 -20.28 2.45 4.75
N ILE A 127 -19.77 2.07 3.59
CA ILE A 127 -20.23 2.48 2.28
C ILE A 127 -20.91 1.32 1.57
N GLU A 128 -22.01 1.61 0.90
CA GLU A 128 -22.65 0.70 -0.03
C GLU A 128 -22.16 0.99 -1.45
N ALA A 129 -21.47 0.02 -2.06
CA ALA A 129 -20.98 0.13 -3.43
C ALA A 129 -22.12 -0.12 -4.43
N LEU A 130 -22.36 0.83 -5.31
CA LEU A 130 -23.41 0.78 -6.34
C LEU A 130 -22.77 0.83 -7.74
N ASP A 131 -23.40 0.18 -8.70
CA ASP A 131 -23.07 0.36 -10.11
C ASP A 131 -23.67 1.70 -10.65
N THR A 132 -23.39 2.02 -11.91
CA THR A 132 -23.90 3.24 -12.59
C THR A 132 -25.42 3.29 -12.73
N THR A 133 -26.10 2.15 -12.58
CA THR A 133 -27.59 2.10 -12.58
C THR A 133 -28.20 2.33 -11.21
N GLY A 134 -27.36 2.40 -10.15
CA GLY A 134 -27.77 2.51 -8.75
C GLY A 134 -28.13 1.16 -8.12
N ALA A 135 -27.81 0.03 -8.74
CA ALA A 135 -27.92 -1.29 -8.14
C ALA A 135 -26.64 -1.62 -7.33
N LEU A 136 -26.74 -2.59 -6.42
CA LEU A 136 -25.55 -3.07 -5.69
C LEU A 136 -24.50 -3.58 -6.68
N MET A 137 -23.28 -3.09 -6.54
CA MET A 137 -22.13 -3.58 -7.29
C MET A 137 -21.82 -5.02 -6.83
N LEU A 138 -21.78 -5.97 -7.76
CA LEU A 138 -21.47 -7.36 -7.47
C LEU A 138 -20.13 -7.80 -8.06
N SER A 139 -19.77 -7.26 -9.21
CA SER A 139 -18.51 -7.56 -9.88
C SER A 139 -18.14 -6.42 -10.82
N GLY A 140 -16.86 -6.12 -10.93
CA GLY A 140 -16.30 -5.17 -11.89
C GLY A 140 -15.26 -5.84 -12.76
N THR A 141 -15.39 -5.73 -14.07
CA THR A 141 -14.41 -6.28 -15.03
C THR A 141 -13.76 -5.14 -15.80
N VAL A 142 -12.45 -5.09 -15.81
CA VAL A 142 -11.69 -4.06 -16.52
C VAL A 142 -10.68 -4.72 -17.46
N THR A 143 -10.68 -4.31 -18.72
CA THR A 143 -9.63 -4.68 -19.68
C THR A 143 -8.70 -3.51 -19.90
N VAL A 144 -7.41 -3.72 -19.73
CA VAL A 144 -6.34 -2.75 -19.97
C VAL A 144 -5.55 -3.17 -21.20
N ASN A 145 -5.50 -2.33 -22.23
CA ASN A 145 -4.66 -2.50 -23.40
C ASN A 145 -3.31 -1.80 -23.16
N PHE A 146 -2.22 -2.53 -23.37
CA PHE A 146 -0.88 -1.99 -23.20
C PHE A 146 -0.48 -1.13 -24.39
N ASP A 147 0.39 -0.14 -24.15
CA ASP A 147 0.97 0.66 -25.24
C ASP A 147 1.60 -0.26 -26.29
N PRO A 148 1.17 -0.20 -27.56
CA PRO A 148 1.75 -1.03 -28.62
C PRO A 148 3.25 -0.81 -28.84
N GLN A 149 3.81 0.31 -28.40
CA GLN A 149 5.25 0.61 -28.47
C GLN A 149 5.99 0.10 -27.21
N HIS A 150 5.29 -0.07 -26.09
CA HIS A 150 5.83 -0.54 -24.82
C HIS A 150 5.03 -1.73 -24.24
N PRO A 151 4.79 -2.81 -25.02
CA PRO A 151 4.00 -3.94 -24.56
C PRO A 151 4.73 -4.71 -23.45
N LEU A 152 4.02 -5.54 -22.71
CA LEU A 152 4.64 -6.47 -21.77
C LEU A 152 5.38 -7.56 -22.54
N VAL A 153 6.70 -7.52 -22.52
CA VAL A 153 7.56 -8.53 -23.17
C VAL A 153 8.11 -9.49 -22.12
N ILE A 154 7.66 -10.72 -22.15
CA ILE A 154 8.21 -11.79 -21.32
C ILE A 154 9.37 -12.46 -22.07
N SER A 155 10.57 -12.32 -21.52
CA SER A 155 11.80 -12.87 -22.07
C SER A 155 12.18 -14.20 -21.42
N PRO A 156 12.81 -15.12 -22.16
CA PRO A 156 13.23 -16.41 -21.60
C PRO A 156 14.19 -16.26 -20.42
N ASN A 157 13.89 -16.94 -19.32
CA ASN A 157 14.72 -17.01 -18.12
C ASN A 157 15.02 -15.65 -17.47
N GLN A 158 14.14 -14.68 -17.66
CA GLN A 158 14.23 -13.35 -17.06
C GLN A 158 12.92 -13.02 -16.36
N SER A 159 13.00 -12.13 -15.39
CA SER A 159 11.83 -11.52 -14.73
C SER A 159 11.59 -10.11 -15.29
N THR A 160 10.35 -9.66 -15.22
CA THR A 160 9.93 -8.32 -15.66
C THR A 160 8.97 -7.76 -14.61
N ALA A 161 9.23 -6.58 -14.06
CA ALA A 161 8.30 -5.93 -13.15
C ALA A 161 7.10 -5.37 -13.92
N PHE A 162 5.92 -5.70 -13.45
CA PHE A 162 4.65 -5.26 -14.00
C PHE A 162 3.75 -4.76 -12.87
N ALA A 163 3.38 -3.50 -12.93
CA ALA A 163 2.53 -2.87 -11.93
C ALA A 163 1.09 -2.79 -12.41
N ILE A 164 0.18 -3.16 -11.54
CA ILE A 164 -1.25 -2.92 -11.65
C ILE A 164 -1.57 -1.86 -10.61
N ASP A 165 -2.11 -0.73 -11.05
CA ASP A 165 -2.51 0.36 -10.20
C ASP A 165 -4.02 0.55 -10.30
N ILE A 166 -4.73 0.28 -9.21
CA ILE A 166 -6.16 0.53 -9.09
C ILE A 166 -6.32 1.96 -8.58
N ASP A 167 -7.06 2.79 -9.31
CA ASP A 167 -7.26 4.19 -8.93
C ASP A 167 -8.60 4.37 -8.22
N LEU A 168 -8.58 4.27 -6.88
CA LEU A 168 -9.80 4.47 -6.08
C LEU A 168 -10.39 5.88 -6.24
N ALA A 169 -9.57 6.89 -6.53
CA ALA A 169 -10.04 8.25 -6.76
C ALA A 169 -10.72 8.40 -8.13
N ALA A 170 -10.24 7.68 -9.15
CA ALA A 170 -10.85 7.70 -10.49
C ALA A 170 -12.13 6.86 -10.54
N MET A 171 -12.18 5.74 -9.82
CA MET A 171 -13.26 4.77 -9.96
C MET A 171 -14.48 5.02 -9.05
N ASN A 172 -14.39 5.88 -8.03
CA ASN A 172 -15.46 6.03 -7.04
C ASN A 172 -16.02 7.44 -7.01
N THR A 173 -17.34 7.55 -7.05
CA THR A 173 -18.05 8.80 -6.75
C THR A 173 -18.84 8.63 -5.47
N LEU A 174 -18.39 9.35 -4.40
CA LEU A 174 -19.00 9.27 -3.07
C LEU A 174 -20.22 10.19 -2.94
N ASP A 175 -21.32 9.67 -2.38
CA ASP A 175 -22.47 10.46 -1.91
C ASP A 175 -22.64 10.29 -0.40
N THR A 176 -22.10 11.24 0.37
CA THR A 176 -22.19 11.28 1.82
C THR A 176 -23.54 11.82 2.32
N SER A 177 -24.42 12.29 1.43
CA SER A 177 -25.75 12.79 1.79
C SER A 177 -26.78 11.69 2.00
N THR A 178 -26.48 10.45 1.58
CA THR A 178 -27.34 9.27 1.70
C THR A 178 -27.12 8.52 3.03
N SER A 179 -28.07 7.67 3.40
CA SER A 179 -27.94 6.77 4.56
C SER A 179 -28.49 5.39 4.20
N PRO A 180 -27.63 4.37 3.99
CA PRO A 180 -26.15 4.39 4.11
C PRO A 180 -25.50 5.37 3.13
N ILE A 181 -24.25 5.73 3.42
CA ILE A 181 -23.39 6.43 2.45
C ILE A 181 -23.19 5.51 1.26
N THR A 182 -23.18 6.05 0.05
CA THR A 182 -23.02 5.25 -1.17
C THR A 182 -21.80 5.70 -1.97
N ALA A 183 -21.18 4.74 -2.67
CA ALA A 183 -20.20 5.02 -3.72
C ALA A 183 -20.70 4.45 -5.04
N THR A 184 -20.82 5.28 -6.07
CA THR A 184 -20.99 4.76 -7.44
C THR A 184 -19.62 4.33 -7.94
N VAL A 185 -19.49 3.06 -8.29
CA VAL A 185 -18.23 2.42 -8.69
C VAL A 185 -18.19 2.26 -10.21
N GLN A 186 -17.13 2.79 -10.81
CA GLN A 186 -16.78 2.59 -12.22
C GLN A 186 -15.31 2.16 -12.25
N PRO A 187 -15.01 0.84 -12.29
CA PRO A 187 -13.65 0.36 -12.13
C PRO A 187 -12.68 0.99 -13.10
N PHE A 188 -11.59 1.56 -12.59
CA PHE A 188 -10.52 2.15 -13.39
C PHE A 188 -9.17 1.63 -12.93
N VAL A 189 -8.41 1.01 -13.85
CA VAL A 189 -7.15 0.35 -13.58
C VAL A 189 -6.14 0.75 -14.64
N SER A 190 -4.95 1.14 -14.26
CA SER A 190 -3.82 1.21 -15.17
C SER A 190 -2.84 0.08 -14.93
N ALA A 191 -2.16 -0.35 -15.98
CA ALA A 191 -1.19 -1.44 -15.87
C ALA A 191 -0.03 -1.23 -16.84
N SER A 192 1.20 -1.37 -16.35
CA SER A 192 2.39 -1.10 -17.16
C SER A 192 3.63 -1.85 -16.70
N VAL A 193 4.60 -1.98 -17.61
CA VAL A 193 5.95 -2.42 -17.27
C VAL A 193 6.68 -1.29 -16.55
N VAL A 194 7.21 -1.58 -15.36
CA VAL A 194 7.88 -0.60 -14.52
C VAL A 194 9.36 -0.96 -14.36
N PRO A 195 10.30 -0.01 -14.59
CA PRO A 195 11.70 -0.24 -14.26
C PRO A 195 11.89 -0.50 -12.76
N VAL A 196 12.71 -1.48 -12.39
CA VAL A 196 12.97 -1.84 -10.97
C VAL A 196 13.34 -0.62 -10.11
N ALA A 197 14.11 0.31 -10.65
CA ALA A 197 14.50 1.54 -9.96
C ALA A 197 13.31 2.48 -9.64
N GLN A 198 12.13 2.23 -10.21
CA GLN A 198 10.91 3.01 -9.99
C GLN A 198 9.89 2.26 -9.14
N THR A 199 10.15 0.99 -8.79
CA THR A 199 9.32 0.27 -7.82
C THR A 199 9.58 0.83 -6.43
N GLY A 200 8.52 1.24 -5.75
CA GLY A 200 8.57 1.80 -4.39
C GLY A 200 8.78 0.74 -3.29
N PRO A 201 8.59 1.13 -2.03
CA PRO A 201 8.49 0.18 -0.93
C PRO A 201 7.39 -0.86 -1.19
N MET A 202 7.65 -2.10 -0.81
CA MET A 202 6.82 -3.22 -1.20
C MET A 202 6.68 -4.22 -0.07
N ARG A 203 5.54 -4.90 -0.02
CA ARG A 203 5.27 -6.04 0.85
C ARG A 203 5.20 -7.31 -0.01
N ALA A 204 5.83 -8.38 0.48
CA ALA A 204 5.69 -9.71 -0.08
C ALA A 204 5.20 -10.67 1.01
N ARG A 205 4.16 -11.45 0.71
CA ARG A 205 3.56 -12.45 1.62
C ARG A 205 3.71 -13.84 1.03
N GLY A 206 3.95 -14.83 1.89
CA GLY A 206 4.05 -16.19 1.42
C GLY A 206 4.57 -17.19 2.44
N LEU A 207 4.98 -18.35 1.98
CA LEU A 207 5.55 -19.40 2.83
C LEU A 207 7.05 -19.52 2.63
N VAL A 208 7.80 -19.64 3.72
CA VAL A 208 9.25 -19.88 3.70
C VAL A 208 9.52 -21.28 3.14
N VAL A 209 10.24 -21.36 2.03
CA VAL A 209 10.63 -22.66 1.43
C VAL A 209 11.92 -23.15 2.01
N VAL A 210 12.96 -22.33 1.97
CA VAL A 210 14.30 -22.69 2.44
C VAL A 210 15.09 -21.44 2.80
N SER A 211 15.73 -21.46 3.96
CA SER A 211 16.72 -20.46 4.35
C SER A 211 18.11 -20.88 3.89
N GLN A 212 18.89 -19.93 3.39
CA GLN A 212 20.25 -20.12 2.86
C GLN A 212 21.22 -19.14 3.55
N PRO A 213 21.55 -19.36 4.83
CA PRO A 213 22.36 -18.40 5.61
C PRO A 213 23.73 -18.09 5.00
N SER A 214 24.36 -19.07 4.34
CA SER A 214 25.66 -18.87 3.68
C SER A 214 25.59 -17.96 2.45
N LEU A 215 24.39 -17.78 1.86
CA LEU A 215 24.15 -16.92 0.71
C LEU A 215 23.51 -15.59 1.10
N GLY A 216 23.11 -15.42 2.36
CA GLY A 216 22.46 -14.20 2.84
C GLY A 216 20.99 -14.05 2.41
N ASN A 217 20.31 -15.14 2.09
CA ASN A 217 18.93 -15.08 1.60
C ASN A 217 18.08 -16.28 2.05
N TYR A 218 16.79 -16.20 1.75
CA TYR A 218 15.86 -17.32 1.79
C TYR A 218 14.93 -17.28 0.58
N ILE A 219 14.29 -18.40 0.25
CA ILE A 219 13.27 -18.50 -0.79
C ILE A 219 11.89 -18.51 -0.14
N MET A 220 10.98 -17.72 -0.66
CA MET A 220 9.59 -17.65 -0.26
C MET A 220 8.70 -17.96 -1.47
N ASN A 221 7.74 -18.88 -1.31
CA ASN A 221 6.65 -19.01 -2.26
C ASN A 221 5.60 -17.96 -1.94
N ILE A 222 5.24 -17.16 -2.93
CA ILE A 222 4.20 -16.14 -2.80
C ILE A 222 2.85 -16.85 -2.68
N ARG A 223 2.04 -16.46 -1.70
CA ARG A 223 0.70 -17.02 -1.48
C ARG A 223 -0.19 -16.03 -0.76
N PRO A 224 -1.51 -15.98 -1.06
CA PRO A 224 -2.49 -15.41 -0.16
C PRO A 224 -2.50 -16.20 1.14
N PHE A 225 -2.61 -15.56 2.28
CA PHE A 225 -2.62 -16.28 3.57
C PHE A 225 -3.90 -17.08 3.78
N ALA A 226 -4.99 -16.64 3.18
CA ALA A 226 -6.25 -17.37 3.22
C ALA A 226 -6.20 -18.72 2.47
N ASP A 227 -5.29 -18.87 1.51
CA ASP A 227 -5.09 -20.10 0.75
C ASP A 227 -3.62 -20.55 0.80
N LEU A 228 -3.31 -21.40 1.75
CA LEU A 228 -1.98 -21.98 1.94
C LEU A 228 -1.61 -23.03 0.88
N VAL A 229 -2.53 -23.39 -0.02
CA VAL A 229 -2.34 -24.43 -1.04
C VAL A 229 -1.88 -23.84 -2.37
N SER A 230 -2.36 -22.66 -2.76
CA SER A 230 -1.95 -22.03 -4.01
C SER A 230 -0.51 -21.52 -3.94
N ALA A 231 0.17 -21.50 -5.09
CA ALA A 231 1.51 -20.96 -5.22
C ALA A 231 1.53 -20.00 -6.42
N LEU A 232 1.68 -18.72 -6.13
CA LEU A 232 1.72 -17.63 -7.11
C LEU A 232 3.15 -17.31 -7.56
N GLY A 233 4.02 -18.31 -7.53
CA GLY A 233 5.42 -18.17 -7.85
C GLY A 233 6.32 -18.12 -6.63
N ALA A 234 7.60 -17.78 -6.84
CA ALA A 234 8.59 -17.71 -5.79
C ALA A 234 9.45 -16.46 -5.94
N VAL A 235 9.91 -15.94 -4.81
CA VAL A 235 10.85 -14.81 -4.73
C VAL A 235 12.05 -15.19 -3.85
N GLN A 236 13.25 -14.78 -4.26
CA GLN A 236 14.43 -14.84 -3.43
C GLN A 236 14.50 -13.58 -2.56
N VAL A 237 14.39 -13.73 -1.26
CA VAL A 237 14.46 -12.64 -0.31
C VAL A 237 15.88 -12.50 0.23
N ASN A 238 16.58 -11.48 -0.22
CA ASN A 238 17.90 -11.11 0.24
C ASN A 238 17.79 -10.39 1.58
N THR A 239 18.76 -10.62 2.45
CA THR A 239 18.83 -9.99 3.77
C THR A 239 20.19 -9.34 3.98
N SER A 240 20.24 -8.30 4.78
CA SER A 240 21.45 -7.54 5.10
C SER A 240 21.83 -7.70 6.57
N ALA A 241 22.94 -7.09 6.97
CA ALA A 241 23.34 -7.02 8.38
C ALA A 241 22.34 -6.25 9.26
N THR A 242 21.49 -5.45 8.63
CA THR A 242 20.49 -4.61 9.29
C THR A 242 19.06 -5.10 9.12
N THR A 243 18.83 -6.17 8.36
CA THR A 243 17.47 -6.73 8.21
C THR A 243 16.95 -7.18 9.58
N TYR A 244 15.77 -6.67 9.92
CA TYR A 244 15.04 -7.03 11.12
C TYR A 244 14.26 -8.33 10.89
N PHE A 245 14.25 -9.20 11.89
CA PHE A 245 13.44 -10.40 11.89
C PHE A 245 12.63 -10.48 13.17
N ASN A 246 11.38 -10.83 13.04
CA ASN A 246 10.58 -11.34 14.13
C ASN A 246 10.11 -12.74 13.76
N ILE A 247 10.60 -13.75 14.47
CA ILE A 247 10.31 -15.16 14.20
C ILE A 247 9.62 -15.71 15.43
N TYR A 248 8.31 -15.95 15.33
CA TYR A 248 7.49 -16.43 16.44
C TYR A 248 7.65 -15.57 17.71
N GLY A 249 7.61 -14.24 17.55
CA GLY A 249 7.78 -13.31 18.66
C GLY A 249 9.23 -13.10 19.14
N VAL A 250 10.20 -13.85 18.61
CA VAL A 250 11.63 -13.66 18.95
C VAL A 250 12.29 -12.75 17.92
N VAL A 251 12.93 -11.69 18.42
CA VAL A 251 13.60 -10.70 17.59
C VAL A 251 15.04 -11.07 17.31
N TYR A 252 15.42 -10.93 16.05
CA TYR A 252 16.78 -11.10 15.57
C TYR A 252 17.13 -9.97 14.59
N VAL A 253 18.44 -9.79 14.34
CA VAL A 253 18.95 -8.84 13.36
C VAL A 253 20.01 -9.50 12.49
N GLY A 254 19.94 -9.25 11.20
CA GLY A 254 20.91 -9.69 10.21
C GLY A 254 21.11 -11.20 10.17
N ALA A 255 22.35 -11.65 10.17
CA ALA A 255 22.71 -13.07 10.06
C ALA A 255 22.09 -13.97 11.15
N ALA A 256 21.87 -13.42 12.35
CA ALA A 256 21.26 -14.19 13.44
C ALA A 256 19.79 -14.56 13.11
N GLY A 257 19.03 -13.63 12.52
CA GLY A 257 17.67 -13.90 12.08
C GLY A 257 17.62 -14.92 10.94
N LEU A 258 18.48 -14.75 9.94
CA LEU A 258 18.54 -15.70 8.84
C LEU A 258 18.98 -17.11 9.28
N HIS A 259 19.85 -17.22 10.29
CA HIS A 259 20.16 -18.51 10.92
C HIS A 259 18.97 -19.09 11.67
N ALA A 260 18.20 -18.26 12.38
CA ALA A 260 16.99 -18.71 13.07
C ALA A 260 15.91 -19.20 12.08
N MET A 261 15.80 -18.59 10.90
CA MET A 261 14.94 -19.06 9.81
C MET A 261 15.32 -20.44 9.26
N ASN A 262 16.52 -20.93 9.54
CA ASN A 262 16.95 -22.29 9.13
C ASN A 262 16.44 -23.38 10.11
N SER A 263 15.52 -23.04 10.99
CA SER A 263 14.85 -24.01 11.87
C SER A 263 13.80 -24.83 11.10
N PRO A 264 13.65 -26.14 11.40
CA PRO A 264 12.58 -26.94 10.79
C PRO A 264 11.16 -26.36 10.97
N ASN A 265 10.93 -25.64 12.06
CA ASN A 265 9.63 -25.01 12.35
C ASN A 265 9.33 -23.81 11.47
N VAL A 266 10.31 -23.25 10.76
CA VAL A 266 10.14 -22.09 9.87
C VAL A 266 9.88 -22.53 8.43
N THR A 267 10.26 -23.75 8.07
CA THR A 267 9.95 -24.29 6.74
C THR A 267 8.44 -24.44 6.57
N ASN A 268 7.89 -23.87 5.52
CA ASN A 268 6.46 -23.71 5.23
C ASN A 268 5.69 -22.80 6.21
N ALA A 269 6.38 -22.07 7.08
CA ALA A 269 5.73 -21.07 7.91
C ALA A 269 5.32 -19.85 7.08
N PRO A 270 4.19 -19.22 7.38
CA PRO A 270 3.81 -17.93 6.82
C PRO A 270 4.86 -16.87 7.14
N ALA A 271 5.17 -16.04 6.15
CA ALA A 271 6.10 -14.93 6.33
C ALA A 271 5.68 -13.71 5.53
N VAL A 272 5.91 -12.53 6.12
CA VAL A 272 5.77 -11.22 5.47
C VAL A 272 7.13 -10.57 5.41
N ALA A 273 7.55 -10.14 4.23
CA ALA A 273 8.76 -9.36 4.03
C ALA A 273 8.41 -7.96 3.52
N TYR A 274 9.00 -6.94 4.13
CA TYR A 274 8.93 -5.56 3.67
C TYR A 274 10.28 -5.16 3.10
N GLY A 275 10.29 -4.48 1.96
CA GLY A 275 11.53 -4.10 1.28
C GLY A 275 11.31 -3.56 -0.12
N THR A 276 12.20 -3.88 -1.04
CA THR A 276 12.15 -3.43 -2.44
C THR A 276 12.58 -4.55 -3.38
N LEU A 277 12.07 -4.55 -4.62
CA LEU A 277 12.65 -5.37 -5.70
C LEU A 277 14.09 -4.94 -5.99
N ASP A 278 14.94 -5.90 -6.37
CA ASP A 278 16.35 -5.66 -6.63
C ASP A 278 16.74 -6.10 -8.05
N ASP A 279 16.85 -7.40 -8.31
CA ASP A 279 17.34 -7.92 -9.58
C ASP A 279 16.30 -8.80 -10.27
N LEU A 280 16.03 -8.50 -11.54
CA LEU A 280 15.12 -9.22 -12.41
C LEU A 280 15.86 -9.96 -13.55
N SER A 281 17.19 -10.06 -13.50
CA SER A 281 17.98 -10.71 -14.55
C SER A 281 17.80 -12.24 -14.58
N GLY A 282 17.29 -12.82 -13.49
CA GLY A 282 17.01 -14.26 -13.34
C GLY A 282 15.54 -14.61 -13.54
N ILE A 283 15.23 -15.89 -13.56
CA ILE A 283 13.85 -16.41 -13.59
C ILE A 283 13.16 -16.28 -12.21
N THR A 284 13.93 -16.26 -11.14
CA THR A 284 13.42 -16.00 -9.80
C THR A 284 13.79 -14.57 -9.44
N PRO A 285 12.80 -13.69 -9.26
CA PRO A 285 13.05 -12.30 -8.89
C PRO A 285 13.71 -12.22 -7.51
N THR A 286 14.49 -11.17 -7.28
CA THR A 286 15.11 -10.91 -5.99
C THR A 286 14.48 -9.71 -5.31
N PHE A 287 14.36 -9.80 -3.99
CA PHE A 287 13.74 -8.83 -3.11
C PHE A 287 14.66 -8.53 -1.94
N ASN A 288 15.01 -7.27 -1.71
CA ASN A 288 15.85 -6.85 -0.59
C ASN A 288 14.98 -6.50 0.61
N ALA A 289 14.96 -7.38 1.62
CA ALA A 289 14.16 -7.19 2.80
C ALA A 289 14.80 -6.23 3.81
N THR A 290 14.02 -5.26 4.28
CA THR A 290 14.34 -4.44 5.45
C THR A 290 13.83 -5.07 6.73
N SER A 291 12.66 -5.74 6.67
CA SER A 291 12.11 -6.50 7.79
C SER A 291 11.39 -7.77 7.32
N VAL A 292 11.41 -8.79 8.17
CA VAL A 292 10.79 -10.09 7.95
C VAL A 292 10.05 -10.52 9.22
N TYR A 293 8.81 -10.90 9.06
CA TYR A 293 7.96 -11.44 10.12
C TYR A 293 7.58 -12.87 9.76
N VAL A 294 7.77 -13.81 10.68
CA VAL A 294 7.45 -15.23 10.51
C VAL A 294 6.51 -15.63 11.63
N GLY A 295 5.32 -16.05 11.28
CA GLY A 295 4.30 -16.59 12.18
C GLY A 295 3.98 -18.02 11.82
N ASP A 296 3.19 -18.79 12.55
CA ASP A 296 3.22 -20.04 12.80
C ASP A 296 2.24 -21.11 12.81
N ASP A 297 2.40 -22.23 13.32
CA ASP A 297 1.50 -23.37 13.37
C ASP A 297 0.87 -23.60 14.76
N GLU A 298 -0.06 -24.54 14.84
CA GLU A 298 -1.04 -24.69 15.94
C GLU A 298 -0.45 -25.10 17.31
N GLU A 299 0.85 -25.41 17.44
CA GLU A 299 1.42 -25.96 18.67
C GLU A 299 2.46 -25.07 19.36
N SER A 300 3.00 -24.04 18.70
CA SER A 300 3.97 -23.12 19.29
C SER A 300 3.30 -21.88 19.88
N VAL A 301 3.99 -21.22 20.81
CA VAL A 301 3.51 -19.95 21.36
C VAL A 301 3.70 -18.85 20.32
N LEU A 302 2.61 -18.42 19.74
CA LEU A 302 2.53 -17.67 18.53
C LEU A 302 2.32 -16.21 18.79
N ALA A 303 2.97 -15.36 17.99
CA ALA A 303 2.72 -13.95 18.01
C ALA A 303 1.70 -13.59 16.93
N ASP A 304 0.73 -12.83 17.33
CA ASP A 304 -0.06 -12.01 16.44
C ASP A 304 0.65 -10.66 16.28
N PHE A 305 0.59 -10.06 15.10
CA PHE A 305 1.26 -8.80 14.81
C PHE A 305 0.24 -7.70 14.59
N LEU A 306 0.56 -6.53 15.14
CA LEU A 306 -0.26 -5.35 15.00
C LEU A 306 0.63 -4.16 14.64
N SER A 307 0.25 -3.37 13.66
CA SER A 307 0.92 -2.10 13.36
C SER A 307 -0.11 -0.96 13.35
N GLY A 308 0.31 0.23 13.81
CA GLY A 308 -0.53 1.41 13.87
C GLY A 308 0.10 2.52 14.70
N THR A 309 -0.66 3.57 14.99
CA THR A 309 -0.16 4.76 15.71
C THR A 309 -0.71 4.82 17.13
N VAL A 310 0.16 5.03 18.11
CA VAL A 310 -0.24 5.15 19.52
C VAL A 310 -1.08 6.41 19.74
N SER A 311 -2.36 6.23 20.07
CA SER A 311 -3.28 7.35 20.35
C SER A 311 -3.38 7.70 21.83
N THR A 312 -3.16 6.72 22.71
CA THR A 312 -3.21 6.91 24.15
C THR A 312 -2.21 5.99 24.84
N VAL A 313 -1.54 6.53 25.86
CA VAL A 313 -0.74 5.76 26.82
C VAL A 313 -1.43 5.86 28.18
N ASP A 314 -1.85 4.75 28.76
CA ASP A 314 -2.54 4.70 30.07
C ASP A 314 -1.97 3.53 30.90
N GLY A 315 -0.92 3.82 31.66
CA GLY A 315 -0.21 2.83 32.45
C GLY A 315 0.35 1.70 31.58
N ASP A 316 -0.14 0.50 31.81
CA ASP A 316 0.26 -0.73 31.09
C ASP A 316 -0.63 -1.01 29.86
N SER A 317 -1.39 -0.04 29.38
CA SER A 317 -2.26 -0.14 28.21
C SER A 317 -1.96 0.97 27.19
N LEU A 318 -1.85 0.58 25.94
CA LEU A 318 -1.77 1.48 24.79
C LEU A 318 -3.07 1.36 23.99
N THR A 319 -3.61 2.47 23.51
CA THR A 319 -4.60 2.42 22.43
C THR A 319 -3.87 2.71 21.12
N ILE A 320 -3.98 1.82 20.16
CA ILE A 320 -3.39 1.97 18.83
C ILE A 320 -4.51 2.31 17.85
N TRP A 321 -4.26 3.29 16.98
CA TRP A 321 -5.18 3.76 15.95
C TRP A 321 -4.67 3.42 14.56
N GLY A 322 -5.58 3.19 13.59
CA GLY A 322 -5.24 2.82 12.22
C GLY A 322 -4.51 1.48 12.15
N VAL A 323 -5.15 0.44 12.68
CA VAL A 323 -4.51 -0.85 12.97
C VAL A 323 -4.54 -1.76 11.74
N SER A 324 -3.36 -2.24 11.33
CA SER A 324 -3.22 -3.45 10.53
C SER A 324 -2.88 -4.61 11.47
N TYR A 325 -3.73 -5.62 11.51
CA TYR A 325 -3.59 -6.79 12.38
C TYR A 325 -3.37 -8.05 11.55
N LEU A 326 -2.22 -8.67 11.68
CA LEU A 326 -1.88 -9.96 11.09
C LEU A 326 -1.96 -11.02 12.19
N ASN A 327 -2.93 -11.92 12.10
CA ASN A 327 -3.07 -12.97 13.09
C ASN A 327 -2.02 -14.07 12.86
N ARG A 328 -1.85 -14.93 13.87
CA ARG A 328 -0.92 -16.07 13.84
C ARG A 328 -1.19 -17.10 12.72
N TYR A 329 -2.34 -17.04 12.08
CA TYR A 329 -2.70 -17.90 10.97
C TYR A 329 -2.42 -17.24 9.60
N GLY A 330 -1.87 -16.02 9.60
CA GLY A 330 -1.51 -15.28 8.42
C GLY A 330 -2.65 -14.48 7.79
N GLU A 331 -3.83 -14.39 8.45
CA GLU A 331 -4.93 -13.54 7.98
C GLU A 331 -4.67 -12.10 8.40
N LEU A 332 -4.91 -11.16 7.48
CA LEU A 332 -4.73 -9.73 7.69
C LEU A 332 -6.09 -9.05 7.89
N PHE A 333 -6.20 -8.27 8.96
CA PHE A 333 -7.40 -7.51 9.31
C PHE A 333 -7.05 -6.04 9.49
N TYR A 334 -8.01 -5.17 9.21
CA TYR A 334 -7.90 -3.74 9.44
C TYR A 334 -8.92 -3.29 10.46
N LEU A 335 -8.45 -2.54 11.45
CA LEU A 335 -9.28 -2.08 12.57
C LEU A 335 -9.03 -0.60 12.81
N ASN A 336 -10.07 0.14 13.16
CA ASN A 336 -9.93 1.57 13.50
C ASN A 336 -8.99 1.76 14.68
N SER A 337 -9.23 0.98 15.75
CA SER A 337 -8.38 1.00 16.93
C SER A 337 -8.47 -0.31 17.68
N THR A 338 -7.44 -0.61 18.44
CA THR A 338 -7.45 -1.71 19.42
C THR A 338 -6.59 -1.36 20.62
N GLN A 339 -6.79 -2.08 21.72
CA GLN A 339 -5.95 -2.00 22.90
C GLN A 339 -4.77 -2.97 22.81
N VAL A 340 -3.62 -2.52 23.28
CA VAL A 340 -2.44 -3.34 23.46
C VAL A 340 -2.06 -3.31 24.93
N LEU A 341 -2.02 -4.48 25.57
CA LEU A 341 -1.54 -4.63 26.93
C LEU A 341 -0.02 -4.81 26.90
N VAL A 342 0.69 -4.01 27.67
CA VAL A 342 2.15 -4.06 27.81
C VAL A 342 2.52 -4.19 29.30
N GLY A 343 3.72 -4.66 29.62
CA GLY A 343 4.10 -4.84 31.02
C GLY A 343 5.62 -4.91 31.22
N ALA A 344 6.04 -5.01 32.48
CA ALA A 344 7.43 -5.18 32.81
C ALA A 344 7.99 -6.45 32.16
N GLY A 345 8.87 -6.30 31.18
CA GLY A 345 9.43 -7.39 30.39
C GLY A 345 8.92 -7.43 28.93
N THR A 346 7.92 -6.63 28.55
CA THR A 346 7.67 -6.34 27.14
C THR A 346 8.89 -5.63 26.57
N ALA A 347 9.51 -6.22 25.54
CA ALA A 347 10.70 -5.64 24.93
C ALA A 347 10.33 -4.43 24.05
N VAL A 348 11.14 -3.39 24.11
CA VAL A 348 10.97 -2.18 23.27
C VAL A 348 12.22 -1.99 22.42
N TYR A 349 12.02 -1.86 21.12
CA TYR A 349 13.09 -1.65 20.14
C TYR A 349 12.80 -0.42 19.28
N GLN A 350 13.85 0.18 18.78
CA GLN A 350 13.77 1.24 17.77
C GLN A 350 14.44 0.74 16.50
N ASP A 351 13.74 0.78 15.38
CA ASP A 351 14.22 0.29 14.10
C ASP A 351 14.89 -1.11 14.18
N VAL A 352 15.99 -1.30 13.45
CA VAL A 352 16.66 -2.56 13.24
C VAL A 352 17.70 -2.85 14.33
N VAL A 353 18.05 -1.88 15.15
CA VAL A 353 19.07 -2.02 16.19
C VAL A 353 18.38 -2.04 17.55
N ALA A 354 18.64 -3.08 18.33
CA ALA A 354 18.32 -3.07 19.76
C ALA A 354 19.04 -1.86 20.39
N ALA A 355 18.38 -0.71 20.41
CA ALA A 355 18.89 0.47 21.08
C ALA A 355 18.91 0.13 22.57
N GLN A 356 20.10 0.08 23.15
CA GLN A 356 20.24 -0.18 24.59
C GLN A 356 19.52 0.92 25.37
N GLY A 357 18.66 0.55 26.30
CA GLY A 357 18.00 1.45 27.22
C GLY A 357 16.58 1.87 26.84
N LEU A 358 15.97 1.31 25.81
CA LEU A 358 14.55 1.51 25.56
C LEU A 358 13.70 0.72 26.56
N SER A 359 12.56 1.31 26.92
CA SER A 359 11.58 0.75 27.84
C SER A 359 10.18 1.19 27.42
N LEU A 360 9.17 0.74 28.15
CA LEU A 360 7.78 1.18 27.91
C LEU A 360 7.64 2.72 27.94
N ALA A 361 8.43 3.40 28.77
CA ALA A 361 8.45 4.87 28.79
C ALA A 361 8.95 5.51 27.49
N SER A 362 9.60 4.76 26.62
CA SER A 362 10.02 5.23 25.29
C SER A 362 8.86 5.29 24.29
N ILE A 363 7.75 4.63 24.58
CA ILE A 363 6.53 4.65 23.75
C ILE A 363 5.75 5.91 24.10
N SER A 364 5.36 6.70 23.11
CA SER A 364 4.64 7.95 23.34
C SER A 364 3.47 8.12 22.37
N VAL A 365 2.60 9.07 22.69
CA VAL A 365 1.41 9.40 21.87
C VAL A 365 1.85 9.98 20.53
N GLY A 366 1.32 9.44 19.45
CA GLY A 366 1.70 9.77 18.07
C GLY A 366 2.77 8.85 17.48
N GLN A 367 3.41 7.99 18.28
CA GLN A 367 4.46 7.09 17.80
C GLN A 367 3.87 5.96 16.95
N GLN A 368 4.39 5.78 15.73
CA GLN A 368 4.14 4.61 14.90
C GLN A 368 4.82 3.38 15.52
N VAL A 369 4.07 2.30 15.67
CA VAL A 369 4.57 1.07 16.28
C VAL A 369 4.18 -0.17 15.50
N THR A 370 5.00 -1.22 15.61
CA THR A 370 4.59 -2.60 15.37
C THR A 370 4.70 -3.36 16.68
N VAL A 371 3.68 -4.13 17.00
CA VAL A 371 3.59 -4.90 18.24
C VAL A 371 3.45 -6.37 17.92
N ALA A 372 4.23 -7.22 18.58
CA ALA A 372 4.02 -8.65 18.63
C ALA A 372 3.40 -9.02 19.98
N GLY A 373 2.30 -9.75 19.95
CA GLY A 373 1.53 -10.11 21.13
C GLY A 373 0.72 -11.38 20.92
N GLN A 374 -0.14 -11.67 21.86
CA GLN A 374 -1.16 -12.70 21.73
C GLN A 374 -2.54 -12.05 21.64
N ALA A 375 -3.31 -12.42 20.62
CA ALA A 375 -4.66 -11.90 20.44
C ALA A 375 -5.59 -12.37 21.57
N VAL A 376 -6.30 -11.42 22.15
CA VAL A 376 -7.44 -11.67 23.03
C VAL A 376 -8.68 -11.40 22.21
N THR A 377 -9.42 -12.46 21.89
CA THR A 377 -10.60 -12.38 21.03
C THR A 377 -11.89 -12.56 21.85
N ASN A 378 -12.95 -11.93 21.38
CA ASN A 378 -14.28 -12.13 21.90
C ASN A 378 -14.72 -13.58 21.70
N ALA A 379 -15.02 -14.30 22.79
CA ALA A 379 -15.38 -15.71 22.73
C ALA A 379 -16.67 -16.02 21.94
N THR A 380 -17.48 -15.00 21.64
CA THR A 380 -18.77 -15.16 20.93
C THR A 380 -18.66 -14.74 19.48
N THR A 381 -17.94 -13.64 19.17
CA THR A 381 -17.84 -13.08 17.82
C THR A 381 -16.55 -13.46 17.11
N GLY A 382 -15.50 -13.85 17.84
CA GLY A 382 -14.16 -14.09 17.30
C GLY A 382 -13.36 -12.82 17.02
N GLU A 383 -13.96 -11.63 17.17
CA GLU A 383 -13.31 -10.35 16.91
C GLU A 383 -12.18 -10.06 17.90
N LEU A 384 -11.15 -9.36 17.44
CA LEU A 384 -10.04 -8.94 18.30
C LEU A 384 -10.53 -7.89 19.31
N GLU A 385 -10.38 -8.18 20.60
CA GLU A 385 -10.67 -7.23 21.69
C GLU A 385 -9.39 -6.47 22.10
N SER A 386 -8.26 -7.17 22.18
CA SER A 386 -6.96 -6.57 22.51
C SER A 386 -5.81 -7.47 22.05
N LEU A 387 -4.60 -6.91 21.99
CA LEU A 387 -3.36 -7.67 21.82
C LEU A 387 -2.57 -7.65 23.15
N ASP A 388 -2.30 -8.82 23.72
CA ASP A 388 -1.51 -8.95 24.94
C ASP A 388 -0.03 -9.14 24.60
N ALA A 389 0.77 -8.09 24.78
CA ALA A 389 2.23 -8.09 24.61
C ALA A 389 2.97 -8.25 25.96
N THR A 390 2.30 -8.63 27.04
CA THR A 390 2.96 -8.95 28.30
C THR A 390 3.72 -10.27 28.18
N PRO A 391 4.82 -10.46 28.92
CA PRO A 391 5.53 -11.73 28.94
C PRO A 391 4.64 -12.86 29.48
N GLN A 392 4.55 -13.94 28.74
CA GLN A 392 3.86 -15.18 29.12
C GLN A 392 4.78 -16.38 28.98
N ASP A 393 4.38 -17.55 29.48
CA ASP A 393 5.20 -18.76 29.39
C ASP A 393 5.57 -19.09 27.93
N GLY A 394 6.87 -18.96 27.63
CA GLY A 394 7.43 -19.23 26.30
C GLY A 394 7.28 -18.10 25.27
N PHE A 395 6.67 -16.97 25.61
CA PHE A 395 6.50 -15.81 24.74
C PHE A 395 6.99 -14.52 25.39
N SER A 396 7.65 -13.68 24.64
CA SER A 396 8.05 -12.32 25.04
C SER A 396 7.42 -11.33 24.10
N GLY A 397 6.49 -10.52 24.62
CA GLY A 397 5.90 -9.43 23.86
C GLY A 397 6.93 -8.38 23.43
N LEU A 398 6.66 -7.75 22.31
CA LEU A 398 7.56 -6.80 21.68
C LEU A 398 6.78 -5.58 21.18
N VAL A 399 7.34 -4.39 21.41
CA VAL A 399 6.93 -3.15 20.74
C VAL A 399 8.12 -2.60 19.97
N ARG A 400 7.96 -2.40 18.67
CA ARG A 400 8.95 -1.76 17.82
C ARG A 400 8.48 -0.34 17.48
N LEU A 401 9.29 0.65 17.83
CA LEU A 401 9.08 2.04 17.43
C LEU A 401 9.50 2.18 15.96
N GLN A 402 8.63 2.74 15.15
CA GLN A 402 8.86 3.01 13.73
C GLN A 402 8.89 4.51 13.46
N SER A 403 9.44 4.90 12.31
CA SER A 403 9.39 6.29 11.89
C SER A 403 7.95 6.76 11.79
N THR A 404 7.66 7.87 12.46
CA THR A 404 6.36 8.53 12.43
C THR A 404 6.41 9.67 11.43
N GLN A 405 5.34 9.87 10.67
CA GLN A 405 5.19 10.96 9.72
C GLN A 405 4.28 12.04 10.30
N LEU A 406 4.75 13.26 10.31
CA LEU A 406 3.97 14.45 10.65
C LEU A 406 3.70 15.26 9.40
N TRP A 407 2.48 15.78 9.27
CA TRP A 407 2.16 16.89 8.39
C TRP A 407 1.82 18.10 9.22
N GLY A 408 2.34 19.26 8.84
CA GLY A 408 2.05 20.48 9.56
C GLY A 408 2.46 21.73 8.79
N THR A 409 1.97 22.85 9.27
CA THR A 409 2.37 24.17 8.78
C THR A 409 3.44 24.74 9.68
N LEU A 410 4.54 25.24 9.12
CA LEU A 410 5.64 25.83 9.87
C LEU A 410 5.21 27.11 10.54
N ASN A 411 5.21 27.16 11.88
CA ASN A 411 5.02 28.40 12.64
C ASN A 411 6.31 29.22 12.72
N SER A 412 7.41 28.54 13.05
CA SER A 412 8.74 29.16 13.15
C SER A 412 9.84 28.11 13.06
N ALA A 413 11.00 28.47 12.53
CA ALA A 413 12.20 27.65 12.54
C ALA A 413 13.41 28.45 13.04
N THR A 414 14.29 27.75 13.75
CA THR A 414 15.61 28.22 14.18
C THR A 414 16.62 27.10 13.91
N THR A 415 17.90 27.36 14.11
CA THR A 415 18.90 26.28 13.97
C THR A 415 18.63 25.18 14.99
N GLY A 416 18.37 23.96 14.49
CA GLY A 416 18.14 22.76 15.30
C GLY A 416 16.74 22.63 15.90
N SER A 417 15.81 23.54 15.62
CA SER A 417 14.46 23.48 16.21
C SER A 417 13.42 24.18 15.34
N MET A 418 12.22 23.61 15.28
CA MET A 418 11.05 24.23 14.66
C MET A 418 9.76 23.98 15.45
N SER A 419 8.75 24.79 15.18
CA SER A 419 7.39 24.63 15.70
C SER A 419 6.42 24.49 14.55
N LEU A 420 5.54 23.48 14.63
CA LEU A 420 4.53 23.16 13.63
C LEU A 420 3.12 23.36 14.20
N ASP A 421 2.22 23.82 13.36
CA ASP A 421 0.79 23.60 13.52
C ASP A 421 0.47 22.28 12.81
N LEU A 422 0.23 21.21 13.60
CA LEU A 422 0.02 19.86 13.08
C LEU A 422 -1.31 19.75 12.33
N LEU A 423 -1.25 19.23 11.13
CA LEU A 423 -2.41 18.83 10.36
C LEU A 423 -2.73 17.36 10.61
N THR A 424 -1.72 16.47 10.50
CA THR A 424 -1.90 15.05 10.82
C THR A 424 -0.64 14.40 11.38
N ILE A 425 -0.84 13.24 12.02
CA ILE A 425 0.18 12.27 12.43
C ILE A 425 -0.17 10.95 11.74
N ASN A 426 0.70 10.44 10.87
CA ASN A 426 0.47 9.24 10.06
C ASN A 426 -0.90 9.27 9.35
N ASN A 427 -1.27 10.43 8.77
CA ASN A 427 -2.53 10.74 8.09
C ASN A 427 -3.78 10.81 8.99
N PHE A 428 -3.65 10.73 10.31
CA PHE A 428 -4.76 10.90 11.25
C PHE A 428 -4.73 12.30 11.87
N GLU A 429 -5.90 12.91 12.04
CA GLU A 429 -6.02 14.22 12.68
C GLU A 429 -5.52 14.21 14.12
N PRO A 430 -4.92 15.31 14.63
CA PRO A 430 -4.45 15.39 16.00
C PRO A 430 -5.53 15.16 17.07
N THR A 431 -6.80 15.28 16.71
CA THR A 431 -7.96 15.05 17.60
C THR A 431 -8.10 13.59 18.06
N TYR A 432 -7.53 12.63 17.32
CA TYR A 432 -7.50 11.21 17.71
C TYR A 432 -6.48 10.90 18.82
N PHE A 433 -5.60 11.85 19.17
CA PHE A 433 -4.46 11.63 20.06
C PHE A 433 -4.63 12.38 21.38
N LYS A 434 -4.34 11.70 22.49
CA LYS A 434 -4.41 12.26 23.84
C LYS A 434 -3.02 12.65 24.34
N PHE A 435 -2.62 13.88 24.13
CA PHE A 435 -1.28 14.38 24.46
C PHE A 435 -1.02 14.65 25.95
N ALA A 436 -2.04 14.54 26.80
CA ALA A 436 -1.85 14.72 28.24
C ALA A 436 -0.84 13.71 28.81
N GLY A 437 0.13 14.19 29.54
CA GLY A 437 1.21 13.39 30.13
C GLY A 437 2.43 13.18 29.24
N THR A 438 2.46 13.73 28.02
CA THR A 438 3.64 13.63 27.12
C THR A 438 4.81 14.47 27.60
N GLY A 439 4.57 15.56 28.35
CA GLY A 439 5.58 16.48 28.83
C GLY A 439 6.15 16.15 30.20
N ASN A 440 7.30 16.75 30.53
CA ASN A 440 7.89 16.70 31.88
C ASN A 440 6.94 17.26 32.96
N SER A 441 5.98 18.07 32.56
CA SER A 441 4.88 18.59 33.34
C SER A 441 3.68 18.82 32.44
N SER A 442 2.48 18.99 33.01
CA SER A 442 1.28 19.29 32.23
C SER A 442 1.35 20.60 31.41
N ALA A 443 2.25 21.49 31.74
CA ALA A 443 2.51 22.72 30.97
C ALA A 443 3.41 22.43 29.74
N ASP A 444 4.11 21.33 29.76
CA ASP A 444 5.04 20.87 28.72
C ASP A 444 4.43 19.81 27.80
N ASP A 445 3.19 19.38 28.06
CA ASP A 445 2.48 18.48 27.19
C ASP A 445 2.45 18.98 25.75
N ALA A 446 2.51 18.07 24.79
CA ALA A 446 2.51 18.41 23.38
C ALA A 446 1.19 19.12 22.99
N VAL A 447 1.33 20.21 22.26
CA VAL A 447 0.20 21.02 21.77
C VAL A 447 0.21 21.00 20.25
N PRO A 448 -0.81 20.42 19.59
CA PRO A 448 -0.83 20.29 18.13
C PRO A 448 -0.60 21.59 17.37
N SER A 449 -1.17 22.72 17.81
CA SER A 449 -1.00 24.02 17.14
C SER A 449 0.39 24.66 17.35
N SER A 450 1.24 24.06 18.16
CA SER A 450 2.61 24.54 18.43
C SER A 450 3.55 23.39 18.76
N TYR A 451 3.46 22.32 17.98
CA TYR A 451 4.22 21.09 18.17
C TYR A 451 5.71 21.32 17.95
N ARG A 452 6.52 20.99 18.94
CA ARG A 452 7.95 21.32 19.01
C ARG A 452 8.80 20.20 18.47
N VAL A 453 9.55 20.48 17.42
CA VAL A 453 10.37 19.50 16.70
C VAL A 453 11.84 19.86 16.85
N ASP A 454 12.65 18.92 17.33
CA ASP A 454 14.10 18.97 17.24
C ASP A 454 14.53 18.54 15.85
N THR A 455 15.19 19.42 15.11
CA THR A 455 15.71 19.15 13.76
C THR A 455 17.21 18.86 13.75
N GLY A 456 17.87 18.90 14.89
CA GLY A 456 19.29 18.58 15.04
C GLY A 456 20.19 19.33 14.06
N ALA A 457 20.83 18.59 13.15
CA ALA A 457 21.71 19.13 12.11
C ALA A 457 20.99 19.47 10.80
N LEU A 458 19.68 19.20 10.68
CA LEU A 458 18.89 19.59 9.52
C LEU A 458 18.79 21.12 9.47
N ASN A 459 19.09 21.73 8.31
CA ASN A 459 19.15 23.19 8.20
C ASN A 459 17.84 23.75 7.63
N GLU A 460 16.82 23.87 8.49
CA GLU A 460 15.48 24.31 8.13
C GLU A 460 15.22 25.80 8.44
N SER A 461 16.23 26.50 8.99
CA SER A 461 16.10 27.90 9.41
C SER A 461 15.81 28.90 8.27
N ALA A 462 16.00 28.48 7.02
CA ALA A 462 15.71 29.29 5.83
C ALA A 462 14.26 29.14 5.33
N LEU A 463 13.48 28.17 5.84
CA LEU A 463 12.09 27.96 5.44
C LEU A 463 11.20 29.10 5.97
N PRO A 464 10.37 29.71 5.13
CA PRO A 464 9.45 30.76 5.58
C PRO A 464 8.33 30.16 6.44
N ALA A 465 7.88 30.93 7.44
CA ALA A 465 6.67 30.60 8.18
C ALA A 465 5.46 30.48 7.23
N GLY A 466 4.58 29.53 7.51
CA GLY A 466 3.44 29.19 6.64
C GLY A 466 3.77 28.10 5.61
N THR A 467 5.03 27.66 5.50
CA THR A 467 5.38 26.52 4.63
C THR A 467 4.78 25.23 5.18
N GLN A 468 4.08 24.48 4.34
CA GLN A 468 3.62 23.13 4.69
C GLN A 468 4.78 22.14 4.54
N LEU A 469 4.92 21.27 5.53
CA LEU A 469 6.03 20.34 5.67
C LEU A 469 5.54 18.95 5.99
N GLN A 470 6.21 17.96 5.40
CA GLN A 470 6.24 16.58 5.86
C GLN A 470 7.50 16.40 6.71
N VAL A 471 7.35 15.83 7.90
CA VAL A 471 8.46 15.58 8.81
C VAL A 471 8.42 14.14 9.26
N ASN A 472 9.50 13.39 9.02
CA ASN A 472 9.62 12.03 9.50
C ASN A 472 10.62 11.96 10.66
N GLY A 473 10.36 11.07 11.62
CA GLY A 473 11.23 10.90 12.79
C GLY A 473 10.59 10.06 13.88
N LEU A 474 10.95 10.36 15.13
CA LEU A 474 10.45 9.66 16.30
C LEU A 474 9.83 10.62 17.29
N VAL A 475 8.75 10.19 17.92
CA VAL A 475 8.14 10.94 19.02
C VAL A 475 9.04 10.85 20.25
N THR A 476 9.18 11.94 20.97
CA THR A 476 9.92 11.99 22.24
C THR A 476 9.29 11.04 23.26
N PRO A 477 10.08 10.32 24.06
CA PRO A 477 9.59 9.39 25.08
C PRO A 477 8.53 10.02 25.99
N PHE A 478 7.52 9.24 26.35
CA PHE A 478 6.40 9.71 27.17
C PHE A 478 6.87 10.35 28.48
N GLY A 479 6.33 11.51 28.82
CA GLY A 479 6.68 12.26 30.02
C GLY A 479 8.00 13.02 29.95
N THR A 480 8.60 13.20 28.76
CA THR A 480 9.92 13.86 28.65
C THR A 480 9.95 15.07 27.70
N ALA A 481 8.86 15.40 27.01
CA ALA A 481 8.79 16.60 26.18
C ALA A 481 9.02 17.89 27.03
N PRO A 482 9.55 19.02 26.48
CA PRO A 482 9.99 19.22 25.09
C PRO A 482 11.40 18.70 24.79
N PRO A 483 11.79 18.51 23.51
CA PRO A 483 10.94 18.62 22.30
C PRO A 483 9.87 17.55 22.26
N ASP A 484 8.84 17.72 21.41
CA ASP A 484 7.77 16.72 21.26
C ASP A 484 8.16 15.63 20.27
N PHE A 485 9.08 15.96 19.37
CA PHE A 485 9.51 15.08 18.26
C PHE A 485 10.96 15.32 17.88
N THR A 486 11.66 14.29 17.41
CA THR A 486 13.00 14.37 16.82
C THR A 486 12.94 14.00 15.37
N ALA A 487 13.21 14.96 14.48
CA ALA A 487 13.15 14.77 13.05
C ALA A 487 14.37 14.02 12.50
N SER A 488 14.14 13.09 11.61
CA SER A 488 15.17 12.46 10.75
C SER A 488 15.18 13.05 9.35
N SER A 489 14.04 13.58 8.88
CA SER A 489 13.93 14.32 7.62
C SER A 489 12.82 15.36 7.69
N VAL A 490 13.00 16.44 6.91
CA VAL A 490 12.02 17.51 6.71
C VAL A 490 11.91 17.77 5.22
N VAL A 491 10.70 17.68 4.67
CA VAL A 491 10.44 17.84 3.24
C VAL A 491 9.34 18.86 3.03
N PRO A 492 9.58 19.96 2.27
CA PRO A 492 8.52 20.88 1.89
C PRO A 492 7.44 20.18 1.05
N ALA A 493 6.19 20.58 1.21
CA ALA A 493 5.05 20.01 0.49
C ALA A 493 5.25 20.03 -1.04
N SER A 494 5.93 21.05 -1.58
CA SER A 494 6.24 21.15 -3.00
C SER A 494 7.16 20.04 -3.54
N ALA A 495 7.82 19.29 -2.66
CA ALA A 495 8.66 18.15 -3.03
C ALA A 495 8.00 16.79 -2.71
N VAL A 496 6.77 16.81 -2.19
CA VAL A 496 6.00 15.60 -1.86
C VAL A 496 5.06 15.29 -3.03
N PRO A 497 4.86 14.00 -3.38
CA PRO A 497 3.87 13.61 -4.38
C PRO A 497 2.49 14.16 -4.07
N SER A 498 1.80 14.59 -5.13
CA SER A 498 0.45 15.17 -5.07
C SER A 498 -0.47 14.42 -6.01
N VAL A 499 -1.76 14.43 -5.66
CA VAL A 499 -2.86 13.97 -6.52
C VAL A 499 -3.71 15.18 -6.88
N MET A 500 -4.08 15.30 -8.14
CA MET A 500 -5.02 16.32 -8.62
C MET A 500 -6.21 15.63 -9.27
N VAL A 501 -7.41 15.97 -8.81
CA VAL A 501 -8.66 15.35 -9.25
C VAL A 501 -9.58 16.40 -9.83
N TYR A 502 -10.19 16.09 -10.97
CA TYR A 502 -11.30 16.80 -11.56
C TYR A 502 -12.45 15.84 -11.87
N GLU A 503 -13.64 16.17 -11.44
CA GLU A 503 -14.88 15.56 -11.91
C GLU A 503 -15.52 16.49 -12.94
N PHE A 504 -15.96 15.95 -14.07
CA PHE A 504 -16.60 16.72 -15.13
C PHE A 504 -18.12 16.66 -15.02
N ASN A 505 -18.79 17.70 -15.51
CA ASN A 505 -20.24 17.68 -15.67
C ASN A 505 -20.66 16.57 -16.63
N ALA A 506 -21.83 16.00 -16.43
CA ALA A 506 -22.35 14.95 -17.32
C ALA A 506 -22.38 15.39 -18.79
N GLY A 507 -21.89 14.52 -19.68
CA GLY A 507 -21.88 14.73 -21.13
C GLY A 507 -20.83 15.71 -21.64
N VAL A 508 -19.74 15.91 -20.90
CA VAL A 508 -18.61 16.73 -21.35
C VAL A 508 -17.78 15.96 -22.37
N VAL A 509 -17.72 16.45 -23.60
CA VAL A 509 -16.89 15.93 -24.70
C VAL A 509 -15.54 16.62 -24.75
N GLU A 510 -15.47 17.94 -24.51
CA GLU A 510 -14.26 18.74 -24.57
C GLU A 510 -13.89 19.25 -23.16
N PRO A 511 -13.14 18.47 -22.35
CA PRO A 511 -12.84 18.83 -20.97
C PRO A 511 -11.67 19.82 -20.82
N PHE A 512 -10.91 20.10 -21.89
CA PHE A 512 -9.68 20.88 -21.84
C PHE A 512 -9.80 22.21 -22.60
N THR A 513 -9.18 23.26 -22.06
CA THR A 513 -8.91 24.52 -22.80
C THR A 513 -7.62 24.44 -23.59
N ILE A 514 -6.66 23.62 -23.12
CA ILE A 514 -5.41 23.30 -23.81
C ILE A 514 -5.21 21.79 -23.71
N LEU A 515 -4.98 21.15 -24.85
CA LEU A 515 -4.58 19.75 -24.93
C LEU A 515 -3.47 19.64 -25.98
N SER A 516 -2.29 19.19 -25.57
CA SER A 516 -1.12 19.08 -26.45
C SER A 516 -0.14 18.01 -25.95
N ASP A 517 0.89 17.73 -26.73
CA ASP A 517 1.94 16.76 -26.35
C ASP A 517 2.80 17.22 -25.16
N VAL A 518 2.72 18.47 -24.75
CA VAL A 518 3.60 19.03 -23.71
C VAL A 518 2.85 19.54 -22.49
N GLU A 519 1.56 19.92 -22.67
CA GLU A 519 0.75 20.47 -21.58
C GLU A 519 -0.75 20.25 -21.79
N MET A 520 -1.47 20.18 -20.70
CA MET A 520 -2.93 20.15 -20.65
C MET A 520 -3.44 21.18 -19.62
N VAL A 521 -4.58 21.81 -19.90
CA VAL A 521 -5.28 22.71 -18.98
C VAL A 521 -6.76 22.40 -19.02
N VAL A 522 -7.34 22.07 -17.88
CA VAL A 522 -8.77 21.75 -17.75
C VAL A 522 -9.62 23.01 -17.87
N ASP A 523 -10.76 22.91 -18.55
CA ASP A 523 -11.78 23.94 -18.56
C ASP A 523 -12.63 23.86 -17.28
N LEU A 524 -12.38 24.75 -16.32
CA LEU A 524 -13.14 24.78 -15.06
C LEU A 524 -14.64 25.03 -15.24
N ALA A 525 -15.09 25.55 -16.40
CA ALA A 525 -16.50 25.67 -16.68
C ALA A 525 -17.18 24.33 -17.01
N ARG A 526 -16.40 23.28 -17.22
CA ARG A 526 -16.85 21.92 -17.51
C ARG A 526 -16.78 20.99 -16.29
N THR A 527 -16.20 21.45 -15.17
CA THR A 527 -16.06 20.63 -13.94
C THR A 527 -17.31 20.72 -13.07
N ASP A 528 -17.60 19.64 -12.35
CA ASP A 528 -18.60 19.55 -11.28
C ASP A 528 -17.98 19.94 -9.93
N ARG A 529 -18.52 19.46 -8.83
CA ARG A 529 -18.17 19.84 -7.44
C ARG A 529 -16.78 19.39 -7.00
N ILE A 530 -16.27 18.29 -7.56
CA ILE A 530 -15.02 17.66 -7.11
C ILE A 530 -13.87 18.12 -8.00
N HIS A 531 -13.05 19.04 -7.49
CA HIS A 531 -11.83 19.46 -8.14
C HIS A 531 -10.84 19.98 -7.09
N TYR A 532 -9.82 19.20 -6.83
CA TYR A 532 -8.84 19.52 -5.79
C TYR A 532 -7.44 19.03 -6.13
N ILE A 533 -6.47 19.61 -5.42
CA ILE A 533 -5.11 19.08 -5.35
C ILE A 533 -4.87 18.67 -3.90
N GLN A 534 -4.45 17.43 -3.71
CA GLN A 534 -4.06 16.91 -2.41
C GLN A 534 -2.58 16.61 -2.39
N THR A 535 -1.88 17.16 -1.40
CA THR A 535 -0.46 16.91 -1.13
C THR A 535 -0.34 16.46 0.31
N GLY A 536 -0.12 15.16 0.52
CA GLY A 536 -0.24 14.56 1.84
C GLY A 536 -1.60 14.88 2.46
N SER A 537 -1.61 15.47 3.65
CA SER A 537 -2.84 15.84 4.36
C SER A 537 -3.38 17.22 3.99
N SER A 538 -2.74 17.94 3.06
CA SER A 538 -3.20 19.25 2.60
C SER A 538 -4.03 19.13 1.34
N ARG A 539 -5.22 19.74 1.34
CA ARG A 539 -6.14 19.78 0.21
C ARG A 539 -6.41 21.21 -0.23
N ILE A 540 -6.21 21.49 -1.51
CA ILE A 540 -6.48 22.77 -2.16
C ILE A 540 -7.67 22.60 -3.08
N ASP A 541 -8.75 23.34 -2.85
CA ASP A 541 -9.86 23.44 -3.79
C ASP A 541 -9.40 24.28 -5.01
N ILE A 542 -9.39 23.66 -6.19
CA ILE A 542 -8.91 24.30 -7.43
C ILE A 542 -9.78 25.49 -7.81
N SER A 543 -11.08 25.51 -7.45
CA SER A 543 -11.96 26.67 -7.70
C SER A 543 -11.49 27.94 -6.98
N THR A 544 -10.68 27.82 -5.95
CA THR A 544 -10.09 28.95 -5.21
C THR A 544 -8.85 29.53 -5.88
N LEU A 545 -8.28 28.82 -6.87
CA LEU A 545 -7.14 29.29 -7.63
C LEU A 545 -7.55 30.28 -8.70
N PRO A 546 -6.66 31.22 -9.11
CA PRO A 546 -6.96 32.20 -10.16
C PRO A 546 -7.29 31.57 -11.53
N GLN A 547 -6.76 30.39 -11.78
CA GLN A 547 -6.96 29.59 -13.00
C GLN A 547 -6.65 28.12 -12.72
N ALA A 548 -7.10 27.21 -13.59
CA ALA A 548 -6.72 25.80 -13.51
C ALA A 548 -5.20 25.64 -13.59
N PRO A 549 -4.59 24.73 -12.82
CA PRO A 549 -3.19 24.38 -12.98
C PRO A 549 -2.85 23.89 -14.39
N THR A 550 -1.67 24.26 -14.86
CA THR A 550 -1.12 23.68 -16.09
C THR A 550 -0.53 22.31 -15.76
N ILE A 551 -1.03 21.26 -16.40
CA ILE A 551 -0.50 19.91 -16.28
C ILE A 551 0.59 19.75 -17.31
N THR A 552 1.80 19.37 -16.85
CA THR A 552 2.95 19.05 -17.70
C THR A 552 3.48 17.67 -17.35
N PHE A 553 4.31 17.10 -18.21
CA PHE A 553 4.84 15.75 -17.99
C PHE A 553 6.26 15.80 -17.41
N ALA A 554 6.55 14.90 -16.48
CA ALA A 554 7.86 14.84 -15.83
C ALA A 554 8.97 14.49 -16.85
N SER A 555 10.04 15.27 -16.87
CA SER A 555 11.16 15.04 -17.78
C SER A 555 12.08 13.93 -17.24
N GLY A 556 12.51 13.02 -18.12
CA GLY A 556 13.45 11.94 -17.77
C GLY A 556 12.81 10.72 -17.08
N THR A 557 11.51 10.70 -16.97
CA THR A 557 10.70 9.53 -16.55
C THR A 557 9.74 9.17 -17.67
N THR A 558 9.33 7.91 -17.71
CA THR A 558 8.28 7.45 -18.63
C THR A 558 6.95 7.65 -17.92
N PRO A 559 6.06 8.55 -18.39
CA PRO A 559 4.77 8.73 -17.76
C PRO A 559 3.85 7.54 -18.05
N ILE A 560 2.89 7.31 -17.16
CA ILE A 560 1.77 6.38 -17.36
C ILE A 560 0.55 7.24 -17.68
N LEU A 561 -0.01 7.08 -18.87
CA LEU A 561 -1.12 7.89 -19.36
C LEU A 561 -2.24 6.96 -19.79
N ALA A 562 -3.34 6.92 -19.03
CA ALA A 562 -4.45 6.02 -19.26
C ALA A 562 -5.71 6.76 -19.67
N VAL A 563 -6.46 6.23 -20.63
CA VAL A 563 -7.77 6.74 -21.03
C VAL A 563 -8.70 5.59 -21.42
N GLY A 564 -9.94 5.66 -21.00
CA GLY A 564 -10.97 4.68 -21.32
C GLY A 564 -12.00 4.48 -20.20
N SER A 565 -12.72 3.37 -20.28
CA SER A 565 -13.68 2.91 -19.28
C SER A 565 -13.62 1.39 -19.15
N ASP A 566 -14.29 0.83 -18.14
CA ASP A 566 -14.44 -0.60 -17.96
C ASP A 566 -15.28 -1.28 -19.07
N THR A 567 -16.22 -0.56 -19.68
CA THR A 567 -17.09 -1.07 -20.75
C THR A 567 -16.41 -1.15 -22.12
N VAL A 568 -15.41 -0.30 -22.39
CA VAL A 568 -14.74 -0.25 -23.70
C VAL A 568 -13.34 -0.85 -23.65
N ALA A 569 -12.57 -0.52 -22.74
CA ALA A 569 -11.22 -0.89 -22.33
C ALA A 569 -10.42 0.39 -22.02
N ILE A 570 -9.50 0.28 -21.08
CA ILE A 570 -8.57 1.35 -20.74
C ILE A 570 -7.31 1.17 -21.60
N ASN A 571 -6.94 2.21 -22.32
CA ASN A 571 -5.73 2.22 -23.14
C ASN A 571 -4.63 2.97 -22.40
N VAL A 572 -3.49 2.33 -22.19
CA VAL A 572 -2.33 2.90 -21.50
C VAL A 572 -1.27 3.30 -22.51
N TYR A 573 -0.70 4.48 -22.34
CA TYR A 573 0.36 5.05 -23.17
C TYR A 573 1.54 5.49 -22.29
N ASN A 574 2.74 5.38 -22.82
CA ASN A 574 3.95 5.85 -22.17
C ASN A 574 4.54 7.11 -22.83
N GLU A 575 3.90 7.63 -23.86
CA GLU A 575 4.29 8.85 -24.56
C GLU A 575 3.12 9.85 -24.63
N PRO A 576 3.33 11.12 -24.25
CA PRO A 576 2.28 12.14 -24.27
C PRO A 576 1.65 12.33 -25.66
N VAL A 577 2.41 12.21 -26.74
CA VAL A 577 1.90 12.35 -28.10
C VAL A 577 0.87 11.26 -28.44
N SER A 578 1.10 10.02 -27.99
CA SER A 578 0.19 8.90 -28.25
C SER A 578 -1.09 9.06 -27.46
N PHE A 579 -0.98 9.47 -26.20
CA PHE A 579 -2.13 9.80 -25.33
C PHE A 579 -2.95 10.97 -25.91
N HIS A 580 -2.32 12.07 -26.27
CA HIS A 580 -2.96 13.23 -26.88
C HIS A 580 -3.77 12.84 -28.14
N ASN A 581 -3.14 12.08 -29.06
CA ASN A 581 -3.81 11.62 -30.27
C ASN A 581 -5.03 10.75 -29.98
N GLN A 582 -4.98 9.91 -28.95
CA GLN A 582 -6.12 9.09 -28.54
C GLN A 582 -7.24 9.96 -27.96
N VAL A 583 -6.92 10.89 -27.06
CA VAL A 583 -7.92 11.78 -26.48
C VAL A 583 -8.58 12.65 -27.57
N ASP A 584 -7.82 13.19 -28.51
CA ASP A 584 -8.36 13.92 -29.68
C ASP A 584 -9.28 13.05 -30.53
N SER A 585 -8.95 11.76 -30.69
CA SER A 585 -9.80 10.82 -31.43
C SER A 585 -11.14 10.58 -30.74
N LEU A 586 -11.13 10.42 -29.42
CA LEU A 586 -12.32 10.23 -28.59
C LEU A 586 -13.19 11.50 -28.60
N ILE A 587 -12.60 12.67 -28.43
CA ILE A 587 -13.29 13.96 -28.57
C ILE A 587 -13.93 14.08 -29.96
N GLY A 588 -13.19 13.71 -31.00
CA GLY A 588 -13.70 13.73 -32.39
C GLY A 588 -14.83 12.72 -32.65
N ALA A 589 -14.88 11.63 -31.90
CA ALA A 589 -15.98 10.65 -31.92
C ALA A 589 -17.21 11.12 -31.13
N GLY A 590 -17.05 12.10 -30.25
CA GLY A 590 -18.10 12.62 -29.39
C GLY A 590 -18.22 11.88 -28.06
N ASP A 591 -17.20 11.12 -27.70
CA ASP A 591 -17.14 10.42 -26.41
C ASP A 591 -17.09 11.43 -25.27
N THR A 592 -17.62 11.05 -24.12
CA THR A 592 -17.75 11.94 -22.96
C THR A 592 -16.88 11.47 -21.82
N PHE A 593 -16.39 12.43 -21.02
CA PHE A 593 -15.49 12.16 -19.91
C PHE A 593 -16.16 12.55 -18.60
N TYR A 594 -15.91 11.77 -17.54
CA TYR A 594 -16.44 12.10 -16.22
C TYR A 594 -15.38 12.48 -15.20
N ARG A 595 -14.12 12.01 -15.35
CA ARG A 595 -13.07 12.27 -14.35
C ARG A 595 -11.68 12.31 -14.96
N LEU A 596 -10.84 13.18 -14.40
CA LEU A 596 -9.38 13.23 -14.64
C LEU A 596 -8.67 13.16 -13.30
N VAL A 597 -7.73 12.23 -13.17
CA VAL A 597 -6.84 12.13 -12.01
C VAL A 597 -5.39 12.22 -12.48
N CYS A 598 -4.60 13.08 -11.83
CA CYS A 598 -3.19 13.25 -12.13
C CYS A 598 -2.36 12.99 -10.88
N PHE A 599 -1.25 12.25 -11.04
CA PHE A 599 -0.28 11.99 -9.99
C PHE A 599 1.03 12.64 -10.37
N GLY A 600 1.69 13.28 -9.40
CA GLY A 600 2.93 14.00 -9.68
C GLY A 600 3.30 14.96 -8.59
N GLN A 601 3.74 16.16 -8.96
CA GLN A 601 4.09 17.22 -8.02
C GLN A 601 3.41 18.52 -8.41
N TYR A 602 2.87 19.21 -7.42
CA TYR A 602 2.28 20.53 -7.60
C TYR A 602 3.20 21.64 -7.11
N ASP A 603 3.50 22.57 -8.00
CA ASP A 603 4.20 23.82 -7.66
C ASP A 603 3.19 24.97 -7.59
N ALA A 604 2.86 25.38 -6.38
CA ALA A 604 1.94 26.49 -6.15
C ALA A 604 2.48 27.86 -6.61
N ALA A 605 3.81 28.03 -6.73
CA ALA A 605 4.42 29.29 -7.16
C ALA A 605 4.21 29.54 -8.67
N THR A 606 4.22 28.48 -9.47
CA THR A 606 4.01 28.53 -10.92
C THR A 606 2.61 28.10 -11.34
N ASN A 607 1.81 27.58 -10.40
CA ASN A 607 0.52 26.93 -10.64
C ASN A 607 0.64 25.82 -11.70
N THR A 608 1.68 24.98 -11.57
CA THR A 608 1.97 23.89 -12.49
C THR A 608 1.92 22.55 -11.78
N PHE A 609 1.27 21.57 -12.38
CA PHE A 609 1.26 20.18 -11.94
C PHE A 609 2.14 19.34 -12.88
N VAL A 610 3.26 18.83 -12.36
CA VAL A 610 4.17 17.97 -13.13
C VAL A 610 3.75 16.53 -12.94
N ALA A 611 3.04 15.99 -13.92
CA ALA A 611 2.45 14.66 -13.84
C ALA A 611 3.46 13.55 -14.21
N THR A 612 3.45 12.47 -13.42
CA THR A 612 4.09 11.20 -13.74
C THR A 612 3.06 10.17 -14.22
N ARG A 613 1.78 10.37 -13.85
CA ARG A 613 0.65 9.57 -14.31
C ARG A 613 -0.57 10.47 -14.52
N VAL A 614 -1.37 10.11 -15.51
CA VAL A 614 -2.65 10.75 -15.83
C VAL A 614 -3.67 9.68 -16.18
N ASP A 615 -4.79 9.68 -15.49
CA ASP A 615 -5.91 8.76 -15.68
C ASP A 615 -7.13 9.59 -16.10
N LEU A 616 -7.60 9.40 -17.32
CA LEU A 616 -8.76 10.10 -17.89
C LEU A 616 -9.89 9.07 -18.13
N ALA A 617 -10.90 9.12 -17.29
CA ALA A 617 -12.00 8.18 -17.34
C ALA A 617 -13.13 8.69 -18.26
N GLU A 618 -13.54 7.84 -19.21
CA GLU A 618 -14.68 8.06 -20.08
C GLU A 618 -15.98 7.78 -19.33
N GLN A 619 -17.03 8.55 -19.67
CA GLN A 619 -18.35 8.37 -19.10
C GLN A 619 -19.07 7.22 -19.86
N GLU A 620 -19.67 6.30 -19.12
CA GLU A 620 -20.56 5.26 -19.65
C GLU A 620 -21.89 5.80 -20.19
#